data_2ee7b3dd7dd6744b0fbf219024e26119
#
_entry.id   2ee7b3dd7dd6744b0fbf219024e26119
#
_cell.length_a   1.000
_cell.length_b   1.000
_cell.length_c   1.000
_cell.angle_alpha   90.00
_cell.angle_beta   90.00
_cell.angle_gamma   90.00
#
_symmetry.space_group_name_H-M   'P 1'
#
loop_
_entity.id
_entity.type
_entity.pdbx_description
1 polymer ?
#
loop_
_entity_poly.entity_id
_entity_poly.type
_entity_poly.pdbx_seq_one_letter_code
_entity_poly.pdbx_strand_id
1 'polypeptide(L)'
;MARDGYKVGDKVRGSVLIAKYSRYMQQFDSKLTDQIAEHGARYSHHTSIAPTGTISLSLANNASNGIEPSFAHAYSRNVIREGRKTKEKVDVLSYELLAYRELVNSKAGPGAKGDNNLPDYFISADDINPRQHVDVQAAAQKWIDSSISKTANVPTDFPFEEFKDIYMYAYEQWLKGCTTFRFNPEAFQGVLVKEEDLENTVYRFTLDDGEVIEAKGNEEIEYDGETHTAANLFDALKEGYYGKF
;
A
#
# COMPACT_ATOMS: atom_id res chain seq x y z
N MET A 1 27.62 17.04 13.93
CA MET A 1 28.12 18.42 13.77
C MET A 1 28.79 18.95 15.06
N ALA A 2 28.14 18.99 16.20
CA ALA A 2 28.77 19.49 17.45
C ALA A 2 30.06 18.72 17.83
N ARG A 3 30.10 17.40 17.62
CA ARG A 3 31.31 16.57 17.86
C ARG A 3 32.50 16.95 16.96
N ASP A 4 32.26 17.60 15.84
CA ASP A 4 33.28 18.03 14.88
C ASP A 4 33.64 19.51 15.04
N GLY A 5 33.22 20.14 16.13
CA GLY A 5 33.57 21.49 16.48
C GLY A 5 32.68 22.58 15.88
N TYR A 6 31.65 22.24 15.11
CA TYR A 6 30.71 23.24 14.59
C TYR A 6 29.78 23.79 15.68
N LYS A 7 29.57 25.08 15.66
CA LYS A 7 28.69 25.80 16.58
C LYS A 7 27.45 26.30 15.87
N VAL A 8 26.40 26.58 16.62
CA VAL A 8 25.20 27.24 16.08
C VAL A 8 25.58 28.59 15.50
N GLY A 9 25.23 28.81 14.23
CA GLY A 9 25.58 30.04 13.50
C GLY A 9 26.77 29.91 12.57
N ASP A 10 27.54 28.82 12.61
CA ASP A 10 28.63 28.59 11.69
C ASP A 10 28.12 28.42 10.25
N LYS A 11 28.78 29.06 9.31
CA LYS A 11 28.49 28.89 7.87
C LYS A 11 29.35 27.77 7.32
N VAL A 12 28.70 26.67 6.92
CA VAL A 12 29.36 25.51 6.33
C VAL A 12 28.81 25.29 4.92
N ARG A 13 29.69 24.95 3.97
CA ARG A 13 29.23 24.62 2.60
C ARG A 13 28.33 23.40 2.62
N GLY A 14 27.20 23.46 1.90
CA GLY A 14 26.23 22.36 1.81
C GLY A 14 26.85 21.06 1.31
N SER A 15 27.79 21.11 0.36
CA SER A 15 28.51 19.95 -0.16
C SER A 15 29.31 19.22 0.92
N VAL A 16 29.94 19.96 1.85
CA VAL A 16 30.68 19.37 2.98
C VAL A 16 29.71 18.69 3.95
N LEU A 17 28.56 19.32 4.21
CA LEU A 17 27.54 18.73 5.07
C LEU A 17 26.97 17.43 4.48
N ILE A 18 26.66 17.44 3.19
CA ILE A 18 26.14 16.25 2.49
C ILE A 18 27.19 15.13 2.50
N ALA A 19 28.41 15.41 2.08
CA ALA A 19 29.48 14.42 2.01
C ALA A 19 29.78 13.80 3.37
N LYS A 20 29.81 14.60 4.44
CA LYS A 20 30.23 14.17 5.77
C LYS A 20 29.11 13.55 6.62
N TYR A 21 27.87 14.05 6.48
CA TYR A 21 26.76 13.69 7.39
C TYR A 21 25.58 12.99 6.73
N SER A 22 25.53 12.91 5.40
CA SER A 22 24.50 12.14 4.72
C SER A 22 24.76 10.63 4.88
N ARG A 23 23.79 9.89 5.42
CA ARG A 23 23.88 8.43 5.50
C ARG A 23 23.98 7.77 4.14
N TYR A 24 23.29 8.35 3.15
CA TYR A 24 23.40 7.90 1.76
C TYR A 24 24.82 8.04 1.25
N MET A 25 25.47 9.19 1.46
CA MET A 25 26.86 9.40 1.03
C MET A 25 27.87 8.51 1.72
N GLN A 26 27.60 8.10 2.97
CA GLN A 26 28.47 7.17 3.70
C GLN A 26 28.48 5.74 3.14
N GLN A 27 27.61 5.41 2.18
CA GLN A 27 27.64 4.13 1.46
C GLN A 27 28.69 4.12 0.32
N PHE A 28 29.20 5.28 -0.07
CA PHE A 28 30.18 5.41 -1.16
C PHE A 28 31.60 5.46 -0.64
N ASP A 29 32.55 5.26 -1.55
CA ASP A 29 33.97 5.38 -1.22
C ASP A 29 34.38 6.81 -0.84
N SER A 30 35.48 6.94 -0.10
CA SER A 30 35.96 8.24 0.36
C SER A 30 36.37 9.16 -0.78
N LYS A 31 36.86 8.61 -1.90
CA LYS A 31 37.27 9.41 -3.04
C LYS A 31 36.08 10.19 -3.63
N LEU A 32 34.92 9.53 -3.78
CA LEU A 32 33.71 10.19 -4.27
C LEU A 32 33.21 11.23 -3.27
N THR A 33 33.17 10.90 -1.98
CA THR A 33 32.70 11.81 -0.94
C THR A 33 33.60 13.04 -0.82
N ASP A 34 34.95 12.88 -0.94
CA ASP A 34 35.92 13.98 -0.93
C ASP A 34 35.76 14.88 -2.16
N GLN A 35 35.56 14.32 -3.33
CA GLN A 35 35.27 15.10 -4.56
C GLN A 35 33.98 15.90 -4.42
N ILE A 36 32.93 15.34 -3.86
CA ILE A 36 31.67 16.06 -3.62
C ILE A 36 31.86 17.17 -2.58
N ALA A 37 32.65 16.92 -1.52
CA ALA A 37 32.95 17.94 -0.52
C ALA A 37 33.72 19.12 -1.13
N GLU A 38 34.67 18.86 -2.02
CA GLU A 38 35.51 19.86 -2.68
C GLU A 38 34.77 20.63 -3.79
N HIS A 39 34.17 19.90 -4.73
CA HIS A 39 33.61 20.46 -5.97
C HIS A 39 32.11 20.71 -5.89
N GLY A 40 31.41 20.07 -4.96
CA GLY A 40 29.96 20.07 -4.90
C GLY A 40 29.30 19.00 -5.77
N ALA A 41 27.98 19.01 -5.77
CA ALA A 41 27.15 18.19 -6.65
C ALA A 41 26.12 19.07 -7.34
N ARG A 42 25.84 18.78 -8.61
CA ARG A 42 24.86 19.54 -9.41
C ARG A 42 23.44 19.36 -8.87
N TYR A 43 23.11 18.15 -8.46
CA TYR A 43 21.80 17.80 -7.94
C TYR A 43 21.91 17.38 -6.47
N SER A 44 20.90 17.72 -5.67
CA SER A 44 20.84 17.37 -4.26
C SER A 44 20.00 16.12 -3.98
N HIS A 45 19.20 15.67 -4.96
CA HIS A 45 18.31 14.52 -4.86
C HIS A 45 18.45 13.67 -6.11
N HIS A 46 18.71 12.38 -5.96
CA HIS A 46 19.03 11.46 -7.06
C HIS A 46 18.06 10.28 -7.15
N THR A 47 17.66 9.73 -6.00
CA THR A 47 16.88 8.49 -5.94
C THR A 47 15.72 8.59 -4.97
N SER A 48 14.59 7.98 -5.33
CA SER A 48 13.42 7.80 -4.48
C SER A 48 12.71 6.50 -4.87
N ILE A 49 11.89 5.97 -4.00
CA ILE A 49 10.98 4.88 -4.34
C ILE A 49 9.55 5.41 -4.27
N ALA A 50 8.91 5.47 -5.43
CA ALA A 50 7.52 5.87 -5.58
C ALA A 50 6.57 4.70 -5.27
N PRO A 51 5.28 4.97 -4.94
CA PRO A 51 4.31 3.90 -4.67
C PRO A 51 3.95 3.08 -5.91
N THR A 52 4.07 3.63 -7.11
CA THR A 52 3.86 2.98 -8.41
C THR A 52 2.52 2.25 -8.60
N GLY A 53 1.51 2.51 -7.77
CA GLY A 53 0.21 1.83 -7.82
C GLY A 53 -0.49 1.95 -9.15
N THR A 54 -0.66 3.16 -9.65
CA THR A 54 -1.34 3.41 -10.95
C THR A 54 -0.61 2.75 -12.12
N ILE A 55 0.72 2.81 -12.13
CA ILE A 55 1.52 2.20 -13.20
C ILE A 55 1.38 0.67 -13.17
N SER A 56 1.44 0.05 -11.99
CA SER A 56 1.30 -1.39 -11.87
C SER A 56 -0.07 -1.88 -12.37
N LEU A 57 -1.12 -1.13 -12.08
CA LEU A 57 -2.48 -1.46 -12.49
C LEU A 57 -2.74 -1.19 -13.97
N SER A 58 -2.23 -0.08 -14.52
CA SER A 58 -2.49 0.30 -15.92
C SER A 58 -1.70 -0.53 -16.92
N LEU A 59 -0.57 -1.10 -16.52
CA LEU A 59 0.24 -1.97 -17.37
C LEU A 59 -0.02 -3.47 -17.17
N ALA A 60 -1.15 -3.81 -16.53
CA ALA A 60 -1.52 -5.19 -16.18
C ALA A 60 -0.44 -5.93 -15.36
N ASN A 61 0.42 -5.20 -14.69
CA ASN A 61 1.44 -5.74 -13.81
C ASN A 61 0.94 -5.68 -12.37
N ASN A 62 0.25 -6.70 -11.93
CA ASN A 62 -0.28 -6.78 -10.58
C ASN A 62 0.70 -7.42 -9.57
N ALA A 63 2.01 -7.40 -9.85
CA ALA A 63 3.00 -8.05 -8.99
C ALA A 63 3.21 -7.28 -7.69
N SER A 64 3.57 -5.98 -7.79
CA SER A 64 3.82 -5.16 -6.62
C SER A 64 3.74 -3.67 -6.94
N ASN A 65 3.74 -2.83 -5.91
CA ASN A 65 3.76 -1.38 -6.02
C ASN A 65 5.07 -0.86 -5.38
N GLY A 66 6.08 -0.54 -6.19
CA GLY A 66 7.39 -0.14 -5.67
C GLY A 66 8.07 -1.28 -4.91
N ILE A 67 8.31 -1.08 -3.61
CA ILE A 67 8.84 -2.12 -2.70
C ILE A 67 7.74 -2.80 -1.86
N GLU A 68 6.46 -2.51 -2.17
CA GLU A 68 5.36 -3.16 -1.49
C GLU A 68 5.25 -4.63 -1.92
N PRO A 69 4.97 -5.55 -1.01
CA PRO A 69 4.53 -6.90 -1.39
C PRO A 69 3.16 -6.82 -2.07
N SER A 70 2.76 -7.88 -2.74
CA SER A 70 1.40 -7.99 -3.29
C SER A 70 0.36 -7.77 -2.19
N PHE A 71 -0.65 -6.96 -2.47
CA PHE A 71 -1.76 -6.71 -1.53
C PHE A 71 -2.46 -8.02 -1.14
N ALA A 72 -2.83 -8.80 -2.15
CA ALA A 72 -3.32 -10.16 -2.03
C ALA A 72 -3.07 -10.88 -3.36
N HIS A 73 -3.02 -12.21 -3.35
CA HIS A 73 -2.81 -12.98 -4.58
C HIS A 73 -4.09 -13.17 -5.40
N ALA A 74 -5.25 -13.08 -4.75
CA ALA A 74 -6.56 -12.98 -5.40
C ALA A 74 -7.40 -11.95 -4.64
N TYR A 75 -7.98 -10.99 -5.34
CA TYR A 75 -8.78 -9.92 -4.75
C TYR A 75 -9.72 -9.33 -5.79
N SER A 76 -10.68 -8.54 -5.36
CA SER A 76 -11.57 -7.82 -6.24
C SER A 76 -11.24 -6.34 -6.30
N ARG A 77 -11.49 -5.73 -7.44
CA ARG A 77 -11.40 -4.28 -7.64
C ARG A 77 -12.72 -3.71 -8.06
N ASN A 78 -13.04 -2.57 -7.50
CA ASN A 78 -14.16 -1.77 -7.96
C ASN A 78 -13.68 -0.88 -9.10
N VAL A 79 -14.25 -1.07 -10.30
CA VAL A 79 -13.94 -0.28 -11.49
C VAL A 79 -15.19 0.44 -11.96
N ILE A 80 -15.00 1.64 -12.53
CA ILE A 80 -16.07 2.40 -13.15
C ILE A 80 -16.07 2.06 -14.64
N ARG A 81 -17.22 1.62 -15.18
CA ARG A 81 -17.41 1.44 -16.61
C ARG A 81 -18.33 2.51 -17.16
N GLU A 82 -18.04 2.94 -18.38
CA GLU A 82 -18.88 3.90 -19.09
C GLU A 82 -20.32 3.39 -19.18
N GLY A 83 -21.29 4.25 -18.82
CA GLY A 83 -22.71 3.94 -18.86
C GLY A 83 -23.27 3.21 -17.63
N ARG A 84 -22.45 2.91 -16.61
CA ARG A 84 -22.92 2.31 -15.36
C ARG A 84 -23.18 3.38 -14.28
N LYS A 85 -24.15 3.11 -13.39
CA LYS A 85 -24.51 4.03 -12.28
C LYS A 85 -23.66 3.78 -11.03
N THR A 86 -23.02 2.63 -10.94
CA THR A 86 -22.14 2.24 -9.83
C THR A 86 -20.83 1.66 -10.33
N LYS A 87 -19.89 1.44 -9.40
CA LYS A 87 -18.66 0.69 -9.65
C LYS A 87 -19.00 -0.79 -9.86
N GLU A 88 -18.34 -1.43 -10.80
CA GLU A 88 -18.44 -2.87 -11.05
C GLU A 88 -17.28 -3.59 -10.36
N LYS A 89 -17.58 -4.71 -9.71
CA LYS A 89 -16.56 -5.58 -9.11
C LYS A 89 -15.88 -6.43 -10.19
N VAL A 90 -14.55 -6.39 -10.23
CA VAL A 90 -13.73 -7.20 -11.15
C VAL A 90 -12.70 -7.97 -10.37
N ASP A 91 -12.66 -9.29 -10.56
CA ASP A 91 -11.67 -10.15 -9.93
C ASP A 91 -10.29 -9.98 -10.55
N VAL A 92 -9.29 -9.89 -9.70
CA VAL A 92 -7.89 -9.68 -10.07
C VAL A 92 -7.03 -10.75 -9.41
N LEU A 93 -6.13 -11.33 -10.19
CA LEU A 93 -5.10 -12.22 -9.68
C LEU A 93 -3.74 -11.53 -9.75
N SER A 94 -2.89 -11.78 -8.75
CA SER A 94 -1.52 -11.29 -8.80
C SER A 94 -0.75 -11.95 -9.94
N TYR A 95 0.27 -11.26 -10.45
CA TYR A 95 1.10 -11.79 -11.52
C TYR A 95 1.79 -13.10 -11.12
N GLU A 96 2.23 -13.21 -9.87
CA GLU A 96 2.87 -14.39 -9.31
C GLU A 96 1.91 -15.59 -9.33
N LEU A 97 0.65 -15.37 -8.97
CA LEU A 97 -0.37 -16.43 -9.01
C LEU A 97 -0.70 -16.82 -10.45
N LEU A 98 -0.78 -15.86 -11.37
CA LEU A 98 -0.99 -16.18 -12.79
C LEU A 98 0.17 -17.02 -13.34
N ALA A 99 1.41 -16.63 -13.06
CA ALA A 99 2.59 -17.40 -13.48
C ALA A 99 2.62 -18.79 -12.84
N TYR A 100 2.27 -18.92 -11.57
CA TYR A 100 2.21 -20.21 -10.89
C TYR A 100 1.14 -21.12 -11.47
N ARG A 101 -0.04 -20.57 -11.80
CA ARG A 101 -1.11 -21.32 -12.47
C ARG A 101 -0.72 -21.81 -13.85
N GLU A 102 -0.01 -21.02 -14.60
CA GLU A 102 0.44 -21.39 -15.94
C GLU A 102 1.55 -22.43 -15.92
N LEU A 103 2.50 -22.32 -15.00
CA LEU A 103 3.74 -23.09 -15.02
C LEU A 103 3.71 -24.31 -14.11
N VAL A 104 2.89 -24.33 -13.05
CA VAL A 104 2.96 -25.34 -11.98
C VAL A 104 1.62 -26.01 -11.71
N ASN A 105 0.59 -25.24 -11.33
CA ASN A 105 -0.71 -25.79 -10.94
C ASN A 105 -1.86 -24.85 -11.33
N SER A 106 -2.55 -25.16 -12.40
CA SER A 106 -3.64 -24.34 -12.95
C SER A 106 -4.84 -24.16 -12.01
N LYS A 107 -4.96 -24.96 -10.95
CA LYS A 107 -6.05 -24.90 -9.96
C LYS A 107 -5.64 -24.24 -8.66
N ALA A 108 -4.39 -23.79 -8.55
CA ALA A 108 -3.89 -23.19 -7.32
C ALA A 108 -4.61 -21.87 -7.01
N GLY A 109 -4.82 -21.59 -5.72
CA GLY A 109 -5.43 -20.34 -5.27
C GLY A 109 -5.39 -20.18 -3.76
N PRO A 110 -5.52 -18.95 -3.24
CA PRO A 110 -5.63 -18.71 -1.81
C PRO A 110 -6.83 -19.48 -1.23
N GLY A 111 -6.62 -20.14 -0.09
CA GLY A 111 -7.68 -20.91 0.58
C GLY A 111 -8.15 -22.17 -0.14
N ALA A 112 -7.55 -22.55 -1.27
CA ALA A 112 -7.85 -23.81 -1.94
C ALA A 112 -7.40 -25.00 -1.06
N LYS A 113 -8.11 -26.15 -1.19
CA LYS A 113 -7.84 -27.31 -0.34
C LYS A 113 -6.80 -28.25 -0.97
N GLY A 114 -6.01 -28.92 -0.12
CA GLY A 114 -5.04 -29.93 -0.51
C GLY A 114 -3.96 -29.36 -1.42
N ASP A 115 -3.60 -30.10 -2.46
CA ASP A 115 -2.52 -29.78 -3.40
C ASP A 115 -2.77 -28.49 -4.22
N ASN A 116 -3.96 -27.93 -4.16
CA ASN A 116 -4.30 -26.67 -4.82
C ASN A 116 -4.07 -25.45 -3.92
N ASN A 117 -3.73 -25.63 -2.64
CA ASN A 117 -3.34 -24.51 -1.79
C ASN A 117 -2.03 -23.90 -2.30
N LEU A 118 -1.88 -22.59 -2.05
CA LEU A 118 -0.64 -21.90 -2.40
C LEU A 118 0.48 -22.33 -1.44
N PRO A 119 1.71 -22.49 -1.94
CA PRO A 119 2.87 -22.71 -1.11
C PRO A 119 3.13 -21.53 -0.13
N ASP A 120 3.79 -21.81 0.98
CA ASP A 120 4.06 -20.85 2.07
C ASP A 120 4.86 -19.61 1.65
N TYR A 121 5.51 -19.65 0.48
CA TYR A 121 6.22 -18.48 -0.04
C TYR A 121 5.31 -17.47 -0.77
N PHE A 122 4.03 -17.77 -0.95
CA PHE A 122 3.03 -16.82 -1.42
C PHE A 122 2.57 -15.97 -0.22
N ILE A 123 3.33 -14.93 0.07
CA ILE A 123 3.11 -14.02 1.18
C ILE A 123 2.52 -12.72 0.65
N SER A 124 1.40 -12.29 1.21
CA SER A 124 0.76 -10.99 0.92
C SER A 124 1.15 -9.92 1.95
N ALA A 125 0.77 -8.68 1.68
CA ALA A 125 1.07 -7.56 2.57
C ALA A 125 0.52 -7.74 3.99
N ASP A 126 -0.63 -8.40 4.15
CA ASP A 126 -1.26 -8.60 5.45
C ASP A 126 -0.67 -9.78 6.24
N ASP A 127 0.05 -10.67 5.57
CA ASP A 127 0.77 -11.78 6.23
C ASP A 127 2.06 -11.31 6.92
N ILE A 128 2.48 -10.08 6.65
CA ILE A 128 3.74 -9.50 7.13
C ILE A 128 3.48 -8.66 8.38
N ASN A 129 4.24 -8.92 9.44
CA ASN A 129 4.18 -8.11 10.65
C ASN A 129 4.49 -6.62 10.33
N PRO A 130 3.76 -5.65 10.90
CA PRO A 130 3.98 -4.22 10.66
C PRO A 130 5.42 -3.75 10.86
N ARG A 131 6.15 -4.29 11.83
CA ARG A 131 7.58 -3.98 12.03
C ARG A 131 8.46 -4.46 10.89
N GLN A 132 8.17 -5.63 10.31
CA GLN A 132 8.92 -6.15 9.16
C GLN A 132 8.75 -5.28 7.92
N HIS A 133 7.58 -4.66 7.74
CA HIS A 133 7.39 -3.62 6.71
C HIS A 133 8.36 -2.45 6.91
N VAL A 134 8.53 -2.00 8.14
CA VAL A 134 9.50 -0.94 8.49
C VAL A 134 10.94 -1.40 8.26
N ASP A 135 11.29 -2.64 8.62
CA ASP A 135 12.63 -3.20 8.45
C ASP A 135 13.06 -3.24 6.98
N VAL A 136 12.17 -3.68 6.09
CA VAL A 136 12.42 -3.68 4.63
C VAL A 136 12.67 -2.26 4.12
N GLN A 137 11.82 -1.31 4.54
CA GLN A 137 11.99 0.09 4.18
C GLN A 137 13.30 0.67 4.72
N ALA A 138 13.68 0.34 5.97
CA ALA A 138 14.92 0.78 6.60
C ALA A 138 16.16 0.21 5.89
N ALA A 139 16.11 -1.05 5.46
CA ALA A 139 17.17 -1.65 4.68
C ALA A 139 17.38 -0.93 3.33
N ALA A 140 16.29 -0.58 2.64
CA ALA A 140 16.35 0.16 1.38
C ALA A 140 16.75 1.64 1.59
N GLN A 141 16.33 2.29 2.69
CA GLN A 141 16.58 3.73 2.93
C GLN A 141 18.06 4.09 2.99
N LYS A 142 18.93 3.14 3.31
CA LYS A 142 20.39 3.35 3.28
C LYS A 142 20.90 3.73 1.88
N TRP A 143 20.24 3.22 0.84
CA TRP A 143 20.63 3.34 -0.56
C TRP A 143 19.78 4.36 -1.33
N ILE A 144 18.86 5.01 -0.66
CA ILE A 144 17.93 5.99 -1.25
C ILE A 144 18.15 7.33 -0.56
N ASP A 145 18.53 8.35 -1.34
CA ASP A 145 18.83 9.67 -0.80
C ASP A 145 17.59 10.50 -0.48
N SER A 146 16.47 10.25 -1.15
CA SER A 146 15.18 10.88 -0.87
C SER A 146 14.27 9.96 -0.05
N SER A 147 12.97 10.14 -0.12
CA SER A 147 12.01 9.33 0.62
C SER A 147 11.62 8.05 -0.12
N ILE A 148 11.13 7.10 0.63
CA ILE A 148 10.53 5.86 0.17
C ILE A 148 9.05 5.89 0.56
N SER A 149 8.17 5.70 -0.42
CA SER A 149 6.76 5.47 -0.16
C SER A 149 6.53 3.99 0.04
N LYS A 150 6.30 3.61 1.29
CA LYS A 150 5.96 2.24 1.67
C LYS A 150 4.91 2.25 2.78
N THR A 151 3.94 1.36 2.63
CA THR A 151 2.88 1.15 3.59
C THR A 151 3.22 0.00 4.53
N ALA A 152 2.96 0.19 5.82
CA ALA A 152 2.90 -0.89 6.79
C ALA A 152 1.43 -1.25 7.00
N ASN A 153 1.04 -2.44 6.56
CA ASN A 153 -0.32 -2.94 6.78
C ASN A 153 -0.50 -3.29 8.26
N VAL A 154 -1.66 -2.94 8.80
CA VAL A 154 -1.98 -3.11 10.22
C VAL A 154 -3.31 -3.83 10.33
N PRO A 155 -3.39 -4.96 11.04
CA PRO A 155 -4.64 -5.68 11.29
C PRO A 155 -5.73 -4.78 11.90
N THR A 156 -6.99 -5.11 11.65
CA THR A 156 -8.14 -4.33 12.16
C THR A 156 -8.24 -4.32 13.67
N ASP A 157 -7.80 -5.39 14.33
CA ASP A 157 -7.79 -5.60 15.77
C ASP A 157 -6.46 -5.21 16.45
N PHE A 158 -5.53 -4.60 15.67
CA PHE A 158 -4.20 -4.24 16.19
C PHE A 158 -4.29 -3.22 17.32
N PRO A 159 -3.64 -3.47 18.47
CA PRO A 159 -3.72 -2.60 19.65
C PRO A 159 -3.19 -1.21 19.37
N PHE A 160 -3.86 -0.17 19.86
CA PHE A 160 -3.48 1.22 19.63
C PHE A 160 -2.07 1.56 20.15
N GLU A 161 -1.67 0.98 21.28
CA GLU A 161 -0.33 1.22 21.85
C GLU A 161 0.76 0.67 20.92
N GLU A 162 0.58 -0.53 20.37
CA GLU A 162 1.50 -1.11 19.41
C GLU A 162 1.48 -0.33 18.08
N PHE A 163 0.33 0.22 17.69
CA PHE A 163 0.22 1.09 16.52
C PHE A 163 1.07 2.36 16.65
N LYS A 164 1.07 3.02 17.80
CA LYS A 164 1.93 4.18 18.06
C LYS A 164 3.41 3.83 17.92
N ASP A 165 3.77 2.66 18.42
CA ASP A 165 5.16 2.19 18.42
C ASP A 165 5.71 1.97 17.01
N ILE A 166 4.87 1.70 16.00
CA ILE A 166 5.31 1.60 14.61
C ILE A 166 6.00 2.89 14.15
N TYR A 167 5.42 4.04 14.43
CA TYR A 167 5.99 5.34 14.03
C TYR A 167 7.26 5.67 14.80
N MET A 168 7.30 5.35 16.10
CA MET A 168 8.52 5.52 16.89
C MET A 168 9.62 4.60 16.38
N TYR A 169 9.30 3.34 16.11
CA TYR A 169 10.25 2.40 15.54
C TYR A 169 10.76 2.86 14.17
N ALA A 170 9.89 3.33 13.29
CA ALA A 170 10.28 3.89 11.99
C ALA A 170 11.25 5.07 12.14
N TYR A 171 10.99 5.97 13.09
CA TYR A 171 11.88 7.08 13.42
C TYR A 171 13.25 6.60 13.92
N GLU A 172 13.28 5.64 14.84
CA GLU A 172 14.50 5.03 15.37
C GLU A 172 15.31 4.32 14.29
N GLN A 173 14.64 3.72 13.29
CA GLN A 173 15.27 3.15 12.09
C GLN A 173 15.70 4.22 11.07
N TRP A 174 15.49 5.50 11.37
CA TRP A 174 15.89 6.63 10.54
C TRP A 174 15.15 6.71 9.20
N LEU A 175 13.95 6.28 9.15
CA LEU A 175 13.10 6.48 8.00
C LEU A 175 12.73 7.95 7.83
N LYS A 176 12.58 8.40 6.60
CA LYS A 176 12.16 9.76 6.26
C LYS A 176 10.64 9.92 6.21
N GLY A 177 9.92 8.83 6.21
CA GLY A 177 8.46 8.76 6.26
C GLY A 177 8.00 7.35 6.55
N CYS A 178 6.80 7.22 7.09
CA CYS A 178 6.14 5.95 7.33
C CYS A 178 4.64 6.14 7.09
N THR A 179 4.03 5.24 6.35
CA THR A 179 2.59 5.22 6.10
C THR A 179 2.03 3.93 6.65
N THR A 180 0.90 3.98 7.30
CA THR A 180 0.18 2.81 7.75
C THR A 180 -1.14 2.71 7.01
N PHE A 181 -1.58 1.48 6.75
CA PHE A 181 -2.91 1.19 6.25
C PHE A 181 -3.60 0.21 7.18
N ARG A 182 -4.80 0.56 7.59
CA ARG A 182 -5.71 -0.30 8.36
C ARG A 182 -7.05 -0.31 7.64
N PHE A 183 -7.52 -1.48 7.30
CA PHE A 183 -8.85 -1.61 6.72
C PHE A 183 -9.89 -1.12 7.73
N ASN A 184 -10.81 -0.27 7.28
CA ASN A 184 -11.93 0.20 8.10
C ASN A 184 -13.23 -0.04 7.33
N PRO A 185 -13.99 -1.10 7.69
CA PRO A 185 -15.23 -1.44 7.00
C PRO A 185 -16.31 -0.36 7.11
N GLU A 186 -16.26 0.49 8.14
CA GLU A 186 -17.24 1.57 8.33
C GLU A 186 -16.95 2.82 7.49
N ALA A 187 -15.67 3.07 7.21
CA ALA A 187 -15.23 4.32 6.53
C ALA A 187 -14.76 4.10 5.11
N PHE A 188 -14.53 2.83 4.72
CA PHE A 188 -13.89 2.55 3.49
C PHE A 188 -14.70 2.09 2.46
N GLN A 189 -14.27 2.59 1.37
CA GLN A 189 -14.54 1.88 0.15
C GLN A 189 -13.43 2.16 -0.86
N GLY A 190 -12.32 1.48 -0.70
CA GLY A 190 -11.18 1.63 -1.57
C GLY A 190 -11.35 0.93 -2.90
N VAL A 191 -10.33 1.07 -3.69
CA VAL A 191 -10.23 0.44 -5.01
C VAL A 191 -9.97 -1.07 -4.89
N LEU A 192 -9.33 -1.51 -3.79
CA LEU A 192 -8.95 -2.90 -3.53
C LEU A 192 -9.75 -3.44 -2.36
N VAL A 193 -10.49 -4.53 -2.55
CA VAL A 193 -11.36 -5.14 -1.54
C VAL A 193 -11.14 -6.65 -1.53
N LYS A 194 -10.97 -7.22 -0.33
CA LYS A 194 -10.92 -8.66 -0.14
C LYS A 194 -12.33 -9.22 0.00
N GLU A 195 -12.55 -10.43 -0.50
CA GLU A 195 -13.86 -11.10 -0.40
C GLU A 195 -14.29 -11.30 1.06
N GLU A 196 -13.35 -11.69 1.91
CA GLU A 196 -13.61 -11.89 3.35
C GLU A 196 -14.09 -10.60 4.04
N ASP A 197 -13.59 -9.45 3.62
CA ASP A 197 -14.02 -8.16 4.15
C ASP A 197 -15.47 -7.85 3.77
N LEU A 198 -15.86 -8.19 2.53
CA LEU A 198 -17.24 -8.01 2.05
C LEU A 198 -18.22 -8.97 2.73
N GLU A 199 -17.84 -10.23 2.91
CA GLU A 199 -18.65 -11.24 3.57
C GLU A 199 -18.91 -10.93 5.05
N ASN A 200 -17.98 -10.25 5.71
CA ASN A 200 -18.05 -9.93 7.13
C ASN A 200 -18.62 -8.54 7.43
N THR A 201 -18.82 -7.70 6.40
CA THR A 201 -19.37 -6.34 6.56
C THR A 201 -20.84 -6.32 6.20
N VAL A 202 -21.69 -5.83 7.12
CA VAL A 202 -23.13 -5.63 6.91
C VAL A 202 -23.40 -4.16 6.64
N TYR A 203 -24.07 -3.87 5.54
CA TYR A 203 -24.52 -2.52 5.16
C TYR A 203 -26.01 -2.36 5.45
N ARG A 204 -26.38 -1.17 5.91
CA ARG A 204 -27.77 -0.80 6.20
C ARG A 204 -28.23 0.27 5.22
N PHE A 205 -29.36 0.01 4.58
CA PHE A 205 -30.03 0.93 3.69
C PHE A 205 -31.38 1.31 4.29
N THR A 206 -31.67 2.61 4.37
CA THR A 206 -32.99 3.09 4.75
C THR A 206 -33.72 3.49 3.47
N LEU A 207 -34.81 2.82 3.17
CA LEU A 207 -35.65 3.11 2.01
C LEU A 207 -36.50 4.36 2.25
N ASP A 208 -37.07 4.91 1.19
CA ASP A 208 -37.90 6.12 1.23
C ASP A 208 -39.17 5.97 2.10
N ASP A 209 -39.65 4.74 2.27
CA ASP A 209 -40.76 4.38 3.14
C ASP A 209 -40.39 4.19 4.62
N GLY A 210 -39.09 4.28 4.93
CA GLY A 210 -38.50 4.11 6.26
C GLY A 210 -38.14 2.65 6.62
N GLU A 211 -38.36 1.71 5.72
CA GLU A 211 -37.87 0.33 5.92
C GLU A 211 -36.35 0.28 5.89
N VAL A 212 -35.76 -0.57 6.75
CA VAL A 212 -34.32 -0.76 6.82
C VAL A 212 -33.98 -2.13 6.28
N ILE A 213 -33.17 -2.17 5.21
CA ILE A 213 -32.61 -3.40 4.64
C ILE A 213 -31.17 -3.56 5.15
N GLU A 214 -30.83 -4.73 5.62
CA GLU A 214 -29.47 -5.14 5.97
C GLU A 214 -28.97 -6.18 4.94
N ALA A 215 -27.81 -5.94 4.35
CA ALA A 215 -27.21 -6.86 3.41
C ALA A 215 -25.68 -6.92 3.61
N LYS A 216 -25.10 -8.10 3.39
CA LYS A 216 -23.64 -8.24 3.38
C LYS A 216 -23.05 -7.56 2.15
N GLY A 217 -21.82 -7.10 2.25
CA GLY A 217 -21.20 -6.32 1.19
C GLY A 217 -21.13 -7.00 -0.19
N ASN A 218 -21.10 -8.33 -0.22
CA ASN A 218 -21.12 -9.13 -1.45
C ASN A 218 -22.52 -9.55 -1.90
N GLU A 219 -23.58 -9.31 -1.10
CA GLU A 219 -24.96 -9.60 -1.50
C GLU A 219 -25.44 -8.64 -2.57
N GLU A 220 -26.23 -9.17 -3.51
CA GLU A 220 -26.83 -8.41 -4.60
C GLU A 220 -28.12 -7.73 -4.13
N ILE A 221 -28.26 -6.45 -4.43
CA ILE A 221 -29.44 -5.64 -4.16
C ILE A 221 -29.93 -5.06 -5.49
N GLU A 222 -31.22 -5.20 -5.76
CA GLU A 222 -31.86 -4.51 -6.87
C GLU A 222 -32.25 -3.08 -6.44
N TYR A 223 -31.74 -2.10 -7.15
CA TYR A 223 -32.03 -0.69 -6.90
C TYR A 223 -32.07 0.10 -8.22
N ASP A 224 -33.13 0.90 -8.39
CA ASP A 224 -33.35 1.72 -9.58
C ASP A 224 -33.24 0.93 -10.91
N GLY A 225 -33.73 -0.34 -10.89
CA GLY A 225 -33.80 -1.22 -12.06
C GLY A 225 -32.44 -1.84 -12.45
N GLU A 226 -31.44 -1.74 -11.62
CA GLU A 226 -30.14 -2.39 -11.79
C GLU A 226 -29.78 -3.22 -10.57
N THR A 227 -29.00 -4.27 -10.78
CA THR A 227 -28.45 -5.12 -9.70
C THR A 227 -27.06 -4.63 -9.32
N HIS A 228 -26.86 -4.41 -8.02
CA HIS A 228 -25.61 -3.91 -7.44
C HIS A 228 -25.19 -4.80 -6.26
N THR A 229 -23.90 -4.89 -5.98
CA THR A 229 -23.50 -5.40 -4.66
C THR A 229 -23.80 -4.35 -3.58
N ALA A 230 -24.17 -4.78 -2.38
CA ALA A 230 -24.51 -3.88 -1.28
C ALA A 230 -23.38 -2.87 -0.99
N ALA A 231 -22.13 -3.33 -1.00
CA ALA A 231 -20.97 -2.47 -0.82
C ALA A 231 -20.90 -1.35 -1.88
N ASN A 232 -21.03 -1.70 -3.17
CA ASN A 232 -20.93 -0.75 -4.27
C ASN A 232 -22.10 0.24 -4.29
N LEU A 233 -23.31 -0.22 -3.96
CA LEU A 233 -24.47 0.64 -3.86
C LEU A 233 -24.33 1.63 -2.69
N PHE A 234 -23.93 1.13 -1.52
CA PHE A 234 -23.73 1.97 -0.34
C PHE A 234 -22.73 3.09 -0.60
N ASP A 235 -21.62 2.77 -1.27
CA ASP A 235 -20.61 3.73 -1.65
C ASP A 235 -21.12 4.80 -2.59
N ALA A 236 -21.73 4.37 -3.65
CA ALA A 236 -22.23 5.29 -4.66
C ALA A 236 -23.27 6.25 -4.08
N LEU A 237 -24.13 5.77 -3.17
CA LEU A 237 -25.13 6.61 -2.49
C LEU A 237 -24.47 7.54 -1.46
N LYS A 238 -23.57 7.04 -0.62
CA LYS A 238 -22.89 7.82 0.42
C LYS A 238 -21.98 8.90 -0.14
N GLU A 239 -21.26 8.60 -1.20
CA GLU A 239 -20.38 9.56 -1.88
C GLU A 239 -21.13 10.49 -2.84
N GLY A 240 -22.41 10.21 -3.09
CA GLY A 240 -23.24 10.98 -4.02
C GLY A 240 -22.85 10.81 -5.48
N TYR A 241 -22.26 9.68 -5.83
CA TYR A 241 -21.84 9.34 -7.19
C TYR A 241 -22.84 8.50 -7.96
N TYR A 242 -23.91 8.03 -7.31
CA TYR A 242 -24.92 7.22 -7.98
C TYR A 242 -25.47 7.91 -9.24
N GLY A 243 -25.38 7.23 -10.37
CA GLY A 243 -25.83 7.74 -11.67
C GLY A 243 -24.98 8.87 -12.28
N LYS A 244 -23.79 9.19 -11.74
CA LYS A 244 -22.93 10.29 -12.20
C LYS A 244 -21.66 9.84 -12.96
N PHE A 245 -21.58 8.58 -13.37
CA PHE A 245 -20.43 8.02 -14.09
C PHE A 245 -20.62 8.10 -15.61
#